data_8c7782ba0c4993109eb2f4a2f0f8e284
#
_entry.id   8c7782ba0c4993109eb2f4a2f0f8e284
#
_cell.length_a   1.000
_cell.length_b   1.000
_cell.length_c   1.000
_cell.angle_alpha   90.00
_cell.angle_beta   90.00
_cell.angle_gamma   90.00
#
_symmetry.space_group_name_H-M   'P 1'
#
loop_
_entity.id
_entity.type
_entity.pdbx_description
1 polymer ?
#
loop_
_entity_poly.entity_id
_entity_poly.type
_entity_poly.pdbx_seq_one_letter_code
_entity_poly.pdbx_strand_id
1 'polypeptide(L)'
;MSLGPAASADSFSLGVAAGEVSPNSAILWGHADQAGETRVEVATDAGFAHIVRSFKVQAQTANDLTVQRRVEGLQSSTRYWYRFTSGGATSDVGTFVTAPKTNDDAAIKFAWTGDYDAEPAVGQTQPFWNDFGVFGSMQAEGNDFNIALGDTIYSDSEVPGRLNPVALTVEQKWAKYRLNLGQAPLADLRGAAGFYSHWDDHEFINDFSRFESVFSSVARSTDSCSTTAA
;
A
#
# COMPACT_ATOMS: atom_id res chain seq x y z
N MET A 1 -27.31 17.06 -28.76
CA MET A 1 -27.01 16.36 -27.51
C MET A 1 -25.51 16.30 -27.39
N SER A 2 -24.93 17.13 -26.51
CA SER A 2 -23.51 17.12 -26.21
C SER A 2 -23.27 15.98 -25.21
N LEU A 3 -22.54 14.97 -25.60
CA LEU A 3 -21.99 13.99 -24.67
C LEU A 3 -20.93 14.73 -23.85
N GLY A 4 -21.19 14.94 -22.56
CA GLY A 4 -20.18 15.40 -21.62
C GLY A 4 -19.00 14.40 -21.63
N PRO A 5 -17.78 14.88 -21.25
CA PRO A 5 -16.64 13.98 -21.14
C PRO A 5 -17.02 12.84 -20.20
N ALA A 6 -16.83 11.60 -20.65
CA ALA A 6 -16.90 10.43 -19.77
C ALA A 6 -15.92 10.69 -18.62
N ALA A 7 -16.39 10.55 -17.39
CA ALA A 7 -15.50 10.52 -16.24
C ALA A 7 -14.42 9.47 -16.55
N SER A 8 -13.16 9.88 -16.57
CA SER A 8 -12.05 8.94 -16.64
C SER A 8 -12.21 8.02 -15.44
N ALA A 9 -12.31 6.72 -15.69
CA ALA A 9 -12.15 5.76 -14.61
C ALA A 9 -10.82 6.10 -13.93
N ASP A 10 -10.83 6.24 -12.61
CA ASP A 10 -9.64 6.54 -11.83
C ASP A 10 -8.63 5.42 -12.06
N SER A 11 -7.67 5.64 -12.94
CA SER A 11 -6.48 4.80 -13.07
C SER A 11 -5.68 4.94 -11.78
N PHE A 12 -5.14 3.84 -11.28
CA PHE A 12 -4.43 3.79 -10.00
C PHE A 12 -5.34 3.84 -8.77
N SER A 13 -6.44 3.08 -8.81
CA SER A 13 -7.44 3.00 -7.72
C SER A 13 -6.88 2.57 -6.36
N LEU A 14 -5.68 1.98 -6.32
CA LEU A 14 -4.97 1.63 -5.08
C LEU A 14 -4.06 2.76 -4.57
N GLY A 15 -4.14 3.95 -5.17
CA GLY A 15 -3.26 5.08 -4.86
C GLY A 15 -1.81 4.87 -5.30
N VAL A 16 -0.94 5.72 -4.79
CA VAL A 16 0.50 5.72 -5.05
C VAL A 16 1.29 5.75 -3.75
N ALA A 17 2.55 5.34 -3.77
CA ALA A 17 3.41 5.39 -2.58
C ALA A 17 4.87 5.70 -2.94
N ALA A 18 5.60 6.32 -2.00
CA ALA A 18 7.04 6.47 -2.05
C ALA A 18 7.65 5.76 -0.82
N GLY A 19 8.55 4.82 -1.06
CA GLY A 19 9.24 4.07 -0.01
C GLY A 19 10.76 4.10 -0.19
N GLU A 20 11.49 3.50 0.75
CA GLU A 20 12.95 3.47 0.76
C GLU A 20 13.58 4.85 0.48
N VAL A 21 12.98 5.87 1.06
CA VAL A 21 13.42 7.25 0.86
C VAL A 21 14.77 7.47 1.56
N SER A 22 15.76 7.83 0.77
CA SER A 22 17.13 8.15 1.20
C SER A 22 17.44 9.63 0.97
N PRO A 23 18.66 10.12 1.33
CA PRO A 23 19.03 11.49 1.04
C PRO A 23 19.04 11.85 -0.46
N ASN A 24 19.11 10.86 -1.35
CA ASN A 24 19.26 11.11 -2.78
C ASN A 24 18.44 10.17 -3.68
N SER A 25 17.58 9.34 -3.10
CA SER A 25 16.74 8.41 -3.86
C SER A 25 15.42 8.06 -3.15
N ALA A 26 14.48 7.51 -3.89
CA ALA A 26 13.25 6.89 -3.40
C ALA A 26 12.83 5.76 -4.34
N ILE A 27 12.00 4.84 -3.86
CA ILE A 27 11.26 3.91 -4.70
C ILE A 27 9.82 4.41 -4.79
N LEU A 28 9.35 4.65 -6.00
CA LEU A 28 7.96 5.02 -6.27
C LEU A 28 7.18 3.77 -6.68
N TRP A 29 5.98 3.63 -6.14
CA TRP A 29 5.08 2.52 -6.35
C TRP A 29 3.72 3.02 -6.83
N GLY A 30 3.10 2.28 -7.74
CA GLY A 30 1.73 2.45 -8.18
C GLY A 30 1.18 1.12 -8.73
N HIS A 31 -0.14 1.01 -8.80
CA HIS A 31 -0.82 -0.14 -9.39
C HIS A 31 -1.66 0.35 -10.56
N ALA A 32 -1.30 -0.05 -11.79
CA ALA A 32 -2.03 0.30 -13.00
C ALA A 32 -3.27 -0.57 -13.16
N ASP A 33 -4.32 -0.06 -13.83
CA ASP A 33 -5.55 -0.84 -14.05
C ASP A 33 -5.43 -1.82 -15.22
N GLN A 34 -4.41 -1.64 -16.08
CA GLN A 34 -4.18 -2.50 -17.23
C GLN A 34 -2.69 -2.63 -17.56
N ALA A 35 -2.36 -3.74 -18.21
CA ALA A 35 -0.99 -3.97 -18.68
C ALA A 35 -0.62 -2.95 -19.78
N GLY A 36 0.63 -2.49 -19.74
CA GLY A 36 1.13 -1.55 -20.74
C GLY A 36 2.17 -0.58 -20.20
N GLU A 37 2.56 0.36 -21.06
CA GLU A 37 3.53 1.39 -20.68
C GLU A 37 2.90 2.35 -19.68
N THR A 38 3.58 2.53 -18.57
CA THR A 38 3.28 3.51 -17.53
C THR A 38 4.42 4.51 -17.47
N ARG A 39 4.11 5.80 -17.54
CA ARG A 39 5.06 6.89 -17.32
C ARG A 39 5.06 7.25 -15.83
N VAL A 40 6.25 7.45 -15.29
CA VAL A 40 6.49 7.95 -13.92
C VAL A 40 7.21 9.29 -14.04
N GLU A 41 6.66 10.33 -13.43
CA GLU A 41 7.26 11.66 -13.42
C GLU A 41 7.49 12.13 -11.99
N VAL A 42 8.61 12.81 -11.76
CA VAL A 42 8.97 13.44 -10.47
C VAL A 42 9.31 14.89 -10.72
N ALA A 43 8.74 15.77 -9.92
CA ALA A 43 8.88 17.22 -10.02
C ALA A 43 9.24 17.85 -8.68
N THR A 44 9.75 19.08 -8.72
CA THR A 44 10.00 19.93 -7.54
C THR A 44 8.82 20.83 -7.20
N ASP A 45 7.71 20.72 -7.91
CA ASP A 45 6.49 21.47 -7.67
C ASP A 45 5.24 20.63 -7.96
N ALA A 46 4.15 20.90 -7.26
CA ALA A 46 2.89 20.18 -7.38
C ALA A 46 2.22 20.32 -8.76
N GLY A 47 2.54 21.38 -9.50
CA GLY A 47 2.01 21.62 -10.84
C GLY A 47 2.78 20.94 -11.95
N PHE A 48 3.89 20.24 -11.63
CA PHE A 48 4.79 19.59 -12.60
C PHE A 48 5.35 20.53 -13.67
N ALA A 49 5.54 21.81 -13.32
CA ALA A 49 6.24 22.77 -14.18
C ALA A 49 7.75 22.45 -14.31
N HIS A 50 8.33 21.86 -13.26
CA HIS A 50 9.75 21.51 -13.19
C HIS A 50 9.93 20.01 -12.94
N ILE A 51 9.78 19.20 -13.99
CA ILE A 51 10.01 17.76 -13.95
C ILE A 51 11.50 17.50 -13.91
N VAL A 52 12.00 16.87 -12.84
CA VAL A 52 13.41 16.54 -12.64
C VAL A 52 13.77 15.13 -13.09
N ARG A 53 12.78 14.21 -13.11
CA ARG A 53 12.93 12.83 -13.59
C ARG A 53 11.68 12.37 -14.32
N SER A 54 11.87 11.60 -15.38
CA SER A 54 10.77 10.94 -16.09
C SER A 54 11.25 9.58 -16.58
N PHE A 55 10.42 8.55 -16.38
CA PHE A 55 10.72 7.16 -16.74
C PHE A 55 9.52 6.50 -17.41
N LYS A 56 9.79 5.43 -18.15
CA LYS A 56 8.79 4.49 -18.65
C LYS A 56 9.00 3.13 -17.99
N VAL A 57 7.96 2.56 -17.47
CA VAL A 57 7.93 1.24 -16.82
C VAL A 57 6.78 0.44 -17.42
N GLN A 58 6.90 -0.88 -17.50
CA GLN A 58 5.84 -1.74 -17.99
C GLN A 58 5.04 -2.30 -16.83
N ALA A 59 3.74 -2.03 -16.78
CA ALA A 59 2.80 -2.77 -15.93
C ALA A 59 2.52 -4.13 -16.57
N GLN A 60 2.68 -5.20 -15.80
CA GLN A 60 2.53 -6.58 -16.28
C GLN A 60 1.58 -7.35 -15.38
N THR A 61 0.71 -8.15 -15.96
CA THR A 61 -0.21 -9.03 -15.22
C THR A 61 0.52 -10.04 -14.34
N ALA A 62 1.72 -10.47 -14.75
CA ALA A 62 2.56 -11.36 -13.97
C ALA A 62 3.00 -10.79 -12.61
N ASN A 63 2.95 -9.45 -12.45
CA ASN A 63 3.28 -8.73 -11.22
C ASN A 63 2.05 -7.98 -10.66
N ASP A 64 0.85 -8.49 -10.90
CA ASP A 64 -0.40 -7.85 -10.49
C ASP A 64 -0.46 -6.37 -10.92
N LEU A 65 -0.01 -6.05 -12.13
CA LEU A 65 0.00 -4.70 -12.69
C LEU A 65 0.75 -3.66 -11.84
N THR A 66 1.50 -4.09 -10.83
CA THR A 66 2.32 -3.23 -9.98
C THR A 66 3.47 -2.64 -10.78
N VAL A 67 3.70 -1.35 -10.65
CA VAL A 67 4.86 -0.64 -11.18
C VAL A 67 5.69 -0.09 -10.04
N GLN A 68 6.99 -0.36 -10.11
CA GLN A 68 7.96 0.18 -9.16
C GLN A 68 9.11 0.84 -9.93
N ARG A 69 9.54 1.99 -9.43
CA ARG A 69 10.69 2.68 -10.01
C ARG A 69 11.55 3.32 -8.94
N ARG A 70 12.81 2.91 -8.85
CA ARG A 70 13.83 3.65 -8.11
C ARG A 70 14.18 4.92 -8.86
N VAL A 71 14.12 6.03 -8.14
CA VAL A 71 14.51 7.37 -8.61
C VAL A 71 15.75 7.80 -7.85
N GLU A 72 16.77 8.20 -8.56
CA GLU A 72 18.08 8.58 -8.01
C GLU A 72 18.50 9.99 -8.43
N GLY A 73 19.54 10.53 -7.78
CA GLY A 73 20.09 11.85 -8.06
C GLY A 73 19.16 12.98 -7.60
N LEU A 74 18.44 12.73 -6.51
CA LEU A 74 17.64 13.73 -5.81
C LEU A 74 18.50 14.54 -4.84
N GLN A 75 18.03 15.70 -4.42
CA GLN A 75 18.65 16.51 -3.37
C GLN A 75 18.11 16.08 -2.00
N SER A 76 18.94 16.08 -0.97
CA SER A 76 18.55 15.79 0.41
C SER A 76 17.62 16.85 1.00
N SER A 77 16.83 16.48 2.00
CA SER A 77 15.90 17.36 2.72
C SER A 77 15.01 18.18 1.78
N THR A 78 14.59 17.56 0.68
CA THR A 78 13.86 18.24 -0.40
C THR A 78 12.54 17.53 -0.65
N ARG A 79 11.46 18.30 -0.75
CA ARG A 79 10.14 17.79 -1.12
C ARG A 79 10.06 17.60 -2.62
N TYR A 80 9.53 16.42 -3.01
CA TYR A 80 9.21 16.07 -4.38
C TYR A 80 7.76 15.66 -4.52
N TRP A 81 7.21 15.88 -5.71
CA TRP A 81 5.90 15.42 -6.15
C TRP A 81 6.09 14.40 -7.27
N TYR A 82 5.24 13.39 -7.30
CA TYR A 82 5.31 12.37 -8.33
C TYR A 82 3.92 11.93 -8.77
N ARG A 83 3.84 11.43 -9.99
CA ARG A 83 2.61 10.86 -10.55
C ARG A 83 2.93 9.77 -11.54
N PHE A 84 1.94 8.94 -11.79
CA PHE A 84 1.95 7.90 -12.80
C PHE A 84 0.92 8.23 -13.87
N THR A 85 1.21 7.85 -15.14
CA THR A 85 0.26 8.00 -16.26
C THR A 85 0.30 6.70 -17.07
N SER A 86 -0.87 6.08 -17.27
CA SER A 86 -1.05 4.84 -18.03
C SER A 86 -2.35 4.91 -18.81
N GLY A 87 -2.37 4.47 -20.08
CA GLY A 87 -3.58 4.44 -20.89
C GLY A 87 -4.28 5.80 -21.09
N GLY A 88 -3.56 6.91 -20.87
CA GLY A 88 -4.11 8.27 -20.95
C GLY A 88 -4.72 8.81 -19.64
N ALA A 89 -4.80 7.99 -18.59
CA ALA A 89 -5.24 8.39 -17.27
C ALA A 89 -4.03 8.63 -16.35
N THR A 90 -4.16 9.56 -15.40
CA THR A 90 -3.10 9.97 -14.47
C THR A 90 -3.55 9.71 -13.04
N SER A 91 -2.64 9.20 -12.20
CA SER A 91 -2.87 9.00 -10.78
C SER A 91 -3.06 10.32 -10.04
N ASP A 92 -3.53 10.24 -8.82
CA ASP A 92 -3.33 11.30 -7.84
C ASP A 92 -1.84 11.61 -7.69
N VAL A 93 -1.58 12.85 -7.23
CA VAL A 93 -0.21 13.33 -7.03
C VAL A 93 0.27 12.88 -5.66
N GLY A 94 1.28 12.01 -5.65
CA GLY A 94 1.97 11.67 -4.42
C GLY A 94 3.11 12.66 -4.10
N THR A 95 3.53 12.70 -2.83
CA THR A 95 4.64 13.52 -2.36
C THR A 95 5.51 12.79 -1.35
N PHE A 96 6.76 13.16 -1.27
CA PHE A 96 7.70 12.71 -0.23
C PHE A 96 8.78 13.75 0.01
N VAL A 97 9.44 13.66 1.15
CA VAL A 97 10.63 14.45 1.46
C VAL A 97 11.82 13.50 1.54
N THR A 98 12.90 13.80 0.79
CA THR A 98 14.14 13.03 0.90
C THR A 98 14.76 13.18 2.28
N ALA A 99 15.36 12.11 2.78
CA ALA A 99 16.02 12.13 4.07
C ALA A 99 17.11 13.22 4.15
N PRO A 100 17.40 13.77 5.34
CA PRO A 100 18.57 14.60 5.55
C PRO A 100 19.86 13.79 5.32
N LYS A 101 20.98 14.46 5.11
CA LYS A 101 22.28 13.79 5.08
C LYS A 101 22.64 13.25 6.46
N THR A 102 23.51 12.25 6.51
CA THR A 102 23.85 11.53 7.75
C THR A 102 24.35 12.45 8.88
N ASN A 103 24.95 13.58 8.54
CA ASN A 103 25.52 14.53 9.54
C ASN A 103 24.68 15.79 9.71
N ASP A 104 23.48 15.86 9.14
CA ASP A 104 22.60 17.00 9.29
C ASP A 104 21.71 16.78 10.52
N ASP A 105 21.68 17.76 11.43
CA ASP A 105 20.69 17.78 12.51
C ASP A 105 19.33 18.14 11.94
N ALA A 106 18.38 17.24 12.07
CA ALA A 106 17.01 17.43 11.60
C ALA A 106 16.02 16.84 12.60
N ALA A 107 14.96 17.58 12.92
CA ALA A 107 13.81 17.02 13.61
C ALA A 107 13.03 16.16 12.60
N ILE A 108 12.69 14.94 12.98
CA ILE A 108 11.93 14.00 12.18
C ILE A 108 10.62 13.69 12.90
N LYS A 109 9.51 13.80 12.18
CA LYS A 109 8.18 13.43 12.67
C LYS A 109 7.68 12.22 11.88
N PHE A 110 7.28 11.18 12.58
CA PHE A 110 6.68 9.99 11.95
C PHE A 110 5.60 9.39 12.84
N ALA A 111 4.72 8.63 12.22
CA ALA A 111 3.75 7.79 12.89
C ALA A 111 3.89 6.35 12.43
N TRP A 112 3.38 5.42 13.23
CA TRP A 112 3.37 3.99 12.91
C TRP A 112 2.06 3.36 13.35
N THR A 113 1.69 2.28 12.66
CA THR A 113 0.52 1.46 12.94
C THR A 113 0.75 0.05 12.42
N GLY A 114 -0.15 -0.87 12.71
CA GLY A 114 -0.20 -2.22 12.17
C GLY A 114 -1.63 -2.75 12.29
N ASP A 115 -1.84 -4.02 11.97
CA ASP A 115 -3.07 -4.75 12.26
C ASP A 115 -4.31 -4.13 11.59
N TYR A 116 -4.35 -4.13 10.28
CA TYR A 116 -5.54 -3.64 9.56
C TYR A 116 -6.03 -4.62 8.49
N ASP A 117 -7.31 -4.94 8.57
CA ASP A 117 -8.00 -5.87 7.69
C ASP A 117 -9.24 -5.22 7.09
N ALA A 118 -9.26 -5.08 5.77
CA ALA A 118 -10.39 -4.53 5.02
C ALA A 118 -11.42 -5.60 4.62
N GLU A 119 -11.28 -6.84 5.08
CA GLU A 119 -12.20 -7.91 4.71
C GLU A 119 -13.62 -7.62 5.24
N PRO A 120 -14.65 -7.56 4.37
CA PRO A 120 -16.02 -7.37 4.79
C PRO A 120 -16.65 -8.68 5.25
N ALA A 121 -17.60 -8.63 6.20
CA ALA A 121 -18.48 -9.76 6.48
C ALA A 121 -19.29 -10.13 5.22
N VAL A 122 -19.73 -11.39 5.14
CA VAL A 122 -20.52 -11.85 3.98
C VAL A 122 -21.78 -11.01 3.80
N GLY A 123 -21.96 -10.51 2.58
CA GLY A 123 -23.08 -9.62 2.22
C GLY A 123 -22.90 -8.16 2.62
N GLN A 124 -21.73 -7.80 3.17
CA GLN A 124 -21.36 -6.42 3.49
C GLN A 124 -20.32 -5.89 2.49
N THR A 125 -20.16 -4.58 2.45
CA THR A 125 -19.18 -3.90 1.58
C THR A 125 -18.14 -3.11 2.37
N GLN A 126 -18.39 -2.88 3.65
CA GLN A 126 -17.46 -2.17 4.53
C GLN A 126 -16.57 -3.17 5.27
N PRO A 127 -15.32 -2.83 5.57
CA PRO A 127 -14.45 -3.62 6.40
C PRO A 127 -15.13 -3.99 7.72
N PHE A 128 -14.93 -5.22 8.17
CA PHE A 128 -15.59 -5.71 9.39
C PHE A 128 -14.83 -5.30 10.67
N TRP A 129 -13.50 -5.40 10.64
CA TRP A 129 -12.66 -5.18 11.82
C TRP A 129 -12.23 -3.73 11.99
N ASN A 130 -11.94 -3.03 10.90
CA ASN A 130 -11.35 -1.70 10.91
C ASN A 130 -12.17 -0.74 10.04
N ASP A 131 -12.30 0.51 10.45
CA ASP A 131 -12.92 1.58 9.65
C ASP A 131 -11.88 2.42 8.87
N PHE A 132 -10.59 2.10 9.03
CA PHE A 132 -9.45 2.81 8.42
C PHE A 132 -9.33 4.30 8.80
N GLY A 133 -10.15 4.80 9.72
CA GLY A 133 -10.14 6.21 10.14
C GLY A 133 -8.83 6.68 10.75
N VAL A 134 -8.06 5.77 11.38
CA VAL A 134 -6.73 6.07 11.93
C VAL A 134 -5.77 6.63 10.89
N PHE A 135 -5.82 6.15 9.65
CA PHE A 135 -4.95 6.63 8.57
C PHE A 135 -5.21 8.08 8.20
N GLY A 136 -6.49 8.51 8.22
CA GLY A 136 -6.83 9.92 8.04
C GLY A 136 -6.28 10.80 9.16
N SER A 137 -6.29 10.32 10.40
CA SER A 137 -5.68 11.00 11.54
C SER A 137 -4.16 11.12 11.40
N MET A 138 -3.48 10.03 11.00
CA MET A 138 -2.04 10.03 10.74
C MET A 138 -1.67 11.00 9.61
N GLN A 139 -2.47 11.05 8.54
CA GLN A 139 -2.26 12.00 7.44
C GLN A 139 -2.38 13.45 7.90
N ALA A 140 -3.40 13.75 8.72
CA ALA A 140 -3.64 15.10 9.25
C ALA A 140 -2.50 15.60 10.15
N GLU A 141 -1.70 14.73 10.71
CA GLU A 141 -0.52 15.09 11.49
C GLU A 141 0.60 15.71 10.66
N GLY A 142 0.67 15.47 9.35
CA GLY A 142 1.71 16.00 8.47
C GLY A 142 3.09 15.43 8.80
N ASN A 143 3.21 14.11 8.86
CA ASN A 143 4.44 13.38 9.13
C ASN A 143 5.42 13.44 7.96
N ASP A 144 6.72 13.33 8.23
CA ASP A 144 7.77 13.19 7.21
C ASP A 144 7.68 11.82 6.52
N PHE A 145 7.31 10.79 7.29
CA PHE A 145 6.99 9.44 6.80
C PHE A 145 6.10 8.68 7.77
N ASN A 146 5.54 7.56 7.32
CA ASN A 146 4.73 6.66 8.13
C ASN A 146 5.22 5.22 7.97
N ILE A 147 4.95 4.37 8.96
CA ILE A 147 5.37 2.97 9.00
C ILE A 147 4.17 2.06 9.27
N ALA A 148 4.01 1.01 8.47
CA ALA A 148 3.18 -0.13 8.78
C ALA A 148 4.07 -1.26 9.33
N LEU A 149 3.83 -1.66 10.58
CA LEU A 149 4.67 -2.61 11.32
C LEU A 149 4.29 -4.08 11.08
N GLY A 150 3.58 -4.37 10.01
CA GLY A 150 3.12 -5.70 9.66
C GLY A 150 1.60 -5.84 9.78
N ASP A 151 1.12 -7.03 9.51
CA ASP A 151 -0.30 -7.35 9.38
C ASP A 151 -1.01 -6.37 8.45
N THR A 152 -0.35 -6.11 7.32
CA THR A 152 -0.86 -5.23 6.27
C THR A 152 -1.91 -5.90 5.39
N ILE A 153 -2.05 -7.21 5.54
CA ILE A 153 -3.17 -8.05 5.12
C ILE A 153 -3.34 -9.19 6.13
N TYR A 154 -4.56 -9.69 6.23
CA TYR A 154 -4.86 -10.92 6.94
C TYR A 154 -5.14 -12.03 5.93
N SER A 155 -4.14 -12.87 5.64
CA SER A 155 -4.31 -14.03 4.74
C SER A 155 -5.33 -15.00 5.29
N ASP A 156 -5.51 -15.04 6.60
CA ASP A 156 -6.36 -15.91 7.40
C ASP A 156 -7.50 -15.14 8.10
N SER A 157 -7.96 -14.04 7.52
CA SER A 157 -9.04 -13.21 8.08
C SER A 157 -10.26 -14.01 8.51
N GLU A 158 -10.73 -13.80 9.74
CA GLU A 158 -11.88 -14.47 10.36
C GLU A 158 -13.09 -13.54 10.43
N VAL A 159 -13.70 -13.25 9.29
CA VAL A 159 -14.94 -12.46 9.27
C VAL A 159 -16.18 -13.34 9.31
N PRO A 160 -17.29 -12.90 9.96
CA PRO A 160 -18.51 -13.68 10.05
C PRO A 160 -19.09 -14.11 8.71
N GLY A 161 -19.51 -15.35 8.61
CA GLY A 161 -20.18 -15.93 7.45
C GLY A 161 -19.25 -16.33 6.30
N ARG A 162 -17.97 -16.04 6.37
CA ARG A 162 -16.99 -16.45 5.37
C ARG A 162 -16.40 -17.81 5.73
N LEU A 163 -16.63 -18.80 4.88
CA LEU A 163 -16.06 -20.13 5.02
C LEU A 163 -14.67 -20.16 4.36
N ASN A 164 -13.65 -20.31 5.17
CA ASN A 164 -12.27 -20.54 4.76
C ASN A 164 -11.65 -19.46 3.86
N PRO A 165 -11.30 -18.32 4.40
CA PRO A 165 -10.72 -17.23 3.64
C PRO A 165 -9.19 -17.23 3.59
N VAL A 166 -8.50 -18.32 3.95
CA VAL A 166 -7.03 -18.33 3.95
C VAL A 166 -6.50 -18.17 2.52
N ALA A 167 -5.77 -17.10 2.31
CA ALA A 167 -5.12 -16.80 1.04
C ALA A 167 -3.82 -17.61 0.92
N LEU A 168 -3.89 -18.75 0.22
CA LEU A 168 -2.76 -19.68 0.07
C LEU A 168 -1.93 -19.43 -1.19
N THR A 169 -2.52 -18.82 -2.21
CA THR A 169 -1.81 -18.52 -3.47
C THR A 169 -1.41 -17.05 -3.55
N VAL A 170 -0.45 -16.76 -4.40
CA VAL A 170 -0.01 -15.38 -4.67
C VAL A 170 -1.17 -14.51 -5.14
N GLU A 171 -2.02 -15.02 -6.04
CA GLU A 171 -3.19 -14.31 -6.56
C GLU A 171 -4.21 -13.97 -5.46
N GLN A 172 -4.41 -14.90 -4.52
CA GLN A 172 -5.28 -14.67 -3.37
C GLN A 172 -4.71 -13.59 -2.43
N LYS A 173 -3.39 -13.60 -2.20
CA LYS A 173 -2.72 -12.55 -1.42
C LYS A 173 -2.78 -11.20 -2.12
N TRP A 174 -2.57 -11.16 -3.44
CA TRP A 174 -2.75 -9.92 -4.21
C TRP A 174 -4.18 -9.38 -4.10
N ALA A 175 -5.20 -10.25 -4.09
CA ALA A 175 -6.57 -9.83 -3.88
C ALA A 175 -6.79 -9.18 -2.50
N LYS A 176 -6.18 -9.74 -1.43
CA LYS A 176 -6.18 -9.14 -0.09
C LYS A 176 -5.47 -7.79 -0.07
N TYR A 177 -4.29 -7.70 -0.70
CA TYR A 177 -3.59 -6.42 -0.82
C TYR A 177 -4.41 -5.38 -1.58
N ARG A 178 -5.04 -5.74 -2.72
CA ARG A 178 -5.90 -4.79 -3.45
C ARG A 178 -7.07 -4.31 -2.60
N LEU A 179 -7.66 -5.17 -1.79
CA LEU A 179 -8.76 -4.81 -0.91
C LEU A 179 -8.32 -3.79 0.16
N ASN A 180 -7.19 -4.04 0.83
CA ASN A 180 -6.66 -3.16 1.87
C ASN A 180 -6.13 -1.85 1.29
N LEU A 181 -5.29 -1.91 0.26
CA LEU A 181 -4.66 -0.73 -0.36
C LEU A 181 -5.66 0.17 -1.08
N GLY A 182 -6.82 -0.36 -1.48
CA GLY A 182 -7.93 0.39 -2.07
C GLY A 182 -8.79 1.14 -1.06
N GLN A 183 -8.53 1.02 0.25
CA GLN A 183 -9.21 1.84 1.25
C GLN A 183 -8.71 3.29 1.16
N ALA A 184 -9.61 4.24 0.86
CA ALA A 184 -9.25 5.62 0.58
C ALA A 184 -8.37 6.27 1.65
N PRO A 185 -8.64 6.16 2.97
CA PRO A 185 -7.77 6.77 3.98
C PRO A 185 -6.33 6.22 3.97
N LEU A 186 -6.15 4.94 3.66
CA LEU A 186 -4.82 4.33 3.55
C LEU A 186 -4.13 4.76 2.24
N ALA A 187 -4.85 4.81 1.13
CA ALA A 187 -4.31 5.26 -0.16
C ALA A 187 -3.83 6.72 -0.06
N ASP A 188 -4.63 7.59 0.55
CA ASP A 188 -4.32 9.01 0.78
C ASP A 188 -3.08 9.17 1.66
N LEU A 189 -2.98 8.44 2.78
CA LEU A 189 -1.80 8.46 3.66
C LEU A 189 -0.53 8.05 2.92
N ARG A 190 -0.62 6.98 2.11
CA ARG A 190 0.53 6.46 1.35
C ARG A 190 1.01 7.44 0.27
N GLY A 191 0.10 8.23 -0.29
CA GLY A 191 0.42 9.30 -1.24
C GLY A 191 0.97 10.56 -0.59
N ALA A 192 0.65 10.83 0.68
CA ALA A 192 0.95 12.10 1.35
C ALA A 192 2.40 12.25 1.82
N ALA A 193 3.11 11.14 2.07
CA ALA A 193 4.48 11.15 2.60
C ALA A 193 5.20 9.83 2.27
N GLY A 194 6.46 9.69 2.69
CA GLY A 194 7.16 8.41 2.66
C GLY A 194 6.38 7.35 3.45
N PHE A 195 6.25 6.14 2.89
CA PHE A 195 5.55 5.04 3.53
C PHE A 195 6.38 3.76 3.49
N TYR A 196 6.59 3.18 4.67
CA TYR A 196 7.37 1.95 4.85
C TYR A 196 6.46 0.86 5.36
N SER A 197 6.64 -0.36 4.86
CA SER A 197 5.91 -1.55 5.31
C SER A 197 6.88 -2.63 5.75
N HIS A 198 6.53 -3.32 6.79
CA HIS A 198 7.14 -4.55 7.25
C HIS A 198 6.11 -5.68 7.20
N TRP A 199 6.54 -6.92 7.14
CA TRP A 199 5.66 -8.08 7.32
C TRP A 199 5.68 -8.54 8.77
N ASP A 200 4.54 -9.07 9.22
CA ASP A 200 4.42 -9.90 10.41
C ASP A 200 3.88 -11.27 9.98
N ASP A 201 3.12 -11.95 10.81
CA ASP A 201 2.73 -13.32 10.56
C ASP A 201 1.45 -13.45 9.70
N HIS A 202 0.46 -12.56 9.83
CA HIS A 202 -0.78 -12.62 9.08
C HIS A 202 -0.66 -12.37 7.57
N GLU A 203 0.43 -11.82 7.08
CA GLU A 203 0.74 -11.88 5.64
C GLU A 203 0.84 -13.32 5.15
N PHE A 204 1.09 -14.26 6.04
CA PHE A 204 1.15 -15.70 5.80
C PHE A 204 0.00 -16.43 6.51
N ILE A 205 0.06 -16.55 7.82
CA ILE A 205 -0.95 -17.13 8.73
C ILE A 205 -0.57 -16.81 10.18
N ASN A 206 -1.56 -16.63 11.07
CA ASN A 206 -1.33 -16.37 12.50
C ASN A 206 -0.28 -17.31 13.11
N ASP A 207 0.60 -16.75 13.92
CA ASP A 207 1.73 -17.44 14.55
C ASP A 207 2.75 -18.05 13.55
N PHE A 208 2.77 -17.56 12.29
CA PHE A 208 3.75 -18.03 11.30
C PHE A 208 5.17 -17.80 11.79
N SER A 209 5.93 -18.89 11.86
CA SER A 209 7.34 -18.82 12.18
C SER A 209 8.19 -19.55 11.12
N ARG A 210 9.43 -19.15 11.00
CA ARG A 210 10.39 -19.72 10.02
C ARG A 210 10.49 -21.25 10.05
N PHE A 211 10.12 -21.86 11.18
CA PHE A 211 10.28 -23.29 11.43
C PHE A 211 8.97 -24.08 11.41
N GLU A 212 7.84 -23.42 11.25
CA GLU A 212 6.54 -24.07 11.15
C GLU A 212 6.07 -24.18 9.70
N SER A 213 5.62 -25.37 9.31
CA SER A 213 4.94 -25.50 8.03
C SER A 213 3.52 -24.95 8.16
N VAL A 214 3.05 -24.21 7.15
CA VAL A 214 1.68 -23.65 7.09
C VAL A 214 0.59 -24.71 7.39
N PHE A 215 0.88 -26.00 7.17
CA PHE A 215 -0.04 -27.11 7.45
C PHE A 215 -0.08 -27.54 8.91
N SER A 216 0.95 -27.28 9.72
CA SER A 216 0.97 -27.66 11.12
C SER A 216 0.18 -26.72 12.02
N SER A 217 0.06 -25.45 11.65
CA SER A 217 -0.71 -24.44 12.39
C SER A 217 -2.22 -24.60 12.17
N VAL A 218 -2.66 -24.95 10.96
CA VAL A 218 -4.08 -25.23 10.67
C VAL A 218 -4.60 -26.46 11.45
N ALA A 219 -3.75 -27.46 11.67
CA ALA A 219 -4.11 -28.65 12.44
C ALA A 219 -4.26 -28.39 13.96
N ARG A 220 -3.57 -27.38 14.50
CA ARG A 220 -3.62 -27.07 15.94
C ARG A 220 -4.85 -26.26 16.35
N SER A 221 -5.43 -25.47 15.47
CA SER A 221 -6.61 -24.67 15.77
C SER A 221 -7.90 -25.48 15.87
N THR A 222 -7.90 -26.73 15.37
CA THR A 222 -9.06 -27.64 15.44
C THR A 222 -9.08 -28.50 16.70
N ASP A 223 -7.96 -28.61 17.45
CA ASP A 223 -7.84 -29.47 18.62
C ASP A 223 -8.16 -28.81 19.97
N SER A 224 -8.43 -27.49 20.00
CA SER A 224 -8.75 -26.78 21.24
C SER A 224 -10.25 -26.70 21.57
N CYS A 225 -11.13 -27.39 20.83
CA CYS A 225 -12.57 -27.38 21.08
C CYS A 225 -13.10 -28.77 21.41
N SER A 226 -12.52 -29.44 22.40
CA SER A 226 -13.21 -30.56 23.12
C SER A 226 -12.49 -30.84 24.41
N THR A 227 -13.07 -30.41 25.50
CA THR A 227 -13.25 -31.10 26.76
C THR A 227 -13.55 -30.11 27.88
N THR A 228 -14.81 -29.93 28.19
CA THR A 228 -15.25 -29.95 29.59
C THR A 228 -16.74 -30.21 29.62
N ALA A 229 -17.11 -31.45 29.82
CA ALA A 229 -18.37 -31.85 30.43
C ALA A 229 -18.07 -33.08 31.27
N ALA A 230 -17.96 -32.89 32.55
CA ALA A 230 -18.36 -33.82 33.63
C ALA A 230 -18.39 -33.03 34.94
#